data_78e68977ab20744813ebe6f02d669e2d
#
_entry.id   78e68977ab20744813ebe6f02d669e2d
#
_cell.length_a   1.000
_cell.length_b   1.000
_cell.length_c   1.000
_cell.angle_alpha   90.00
_cell.angle_beta   90.00
_cell.angle_gamma   90.00
#
_symmetry.space_group_name_H-M   'P 1'
#
loop_
_entity.id
_entity.type
_entity.pdbx_description
1 polymer ?
#
loop_
_entity_poly.entity_id
_entity_poly.type
_entity_poly.pdbx_seq_one_letter_code
_entity_poly.pdbx_strand_id
1 'polypeptide(L)'
;MYRGFSMPNFFLCITTSLAIICGGCNAEASKAENTSVANAAAIANKEVSTAAPASAIEIRPGSPADTVRAFYTKLREKKFREAIFLTNLRPAVEGLTDAELKEFQVDFEAIANKVPAVLTINGEIVSGDKATVTASLPGDDADKLETQQLELRKEGETWVILTVDEAAEARIKREGKNYFYVLKIETHEDEARDMLDRIAKVQLLYASQNGGNFGDLDQLVAAGLPDDVKTSATTGYNYSITLTPDKQVWTAHATPAEYGKSGKLSFFLTSDGRSTPRISSKDNGGKPLDK
;
A
#
# COMPACT_ATOMS: atom_id res chain seq x y z
N MET A 1 6.06 6.32 -17.98
CA MET A 1 6.55 5.53 -16.85
C MET A 1 5.33 5.17 -16.03
N TYR A 2 4.77 3.98 -16.21
CA TYR A 2 3.56 3.53 -15.49
C TYR A 2 3.89 3.55 -13.98
N ARG A 3 3.30 4.47 -13.24
CA ARG A 3 3.11 4.24 -11.79
C ARG A 3 1.95 3.28 -11.68
N GLY A 4 2.26 2.00 -11.49
CA GLY A 4 1.28 1.01 -11.11
C GLY A 4 0.50 1.49 -9.89
N PHE A 5 -0.74 1.09 -9.81
CA PHE A 5 -1.57 1.20 -8.62
C PHE A 5 -0.74 0.68 -7.44
N SER A 6 -0.13 1.59 -6.70
CA SER A 6 0.53 1.21 -5.47
C SER A 6 -0.58 0.87 -4.50
N MET A 7 -0.79 -0.42 -4.23
CA MET A 7 -1.53 -0.83 -3.04
C MET A 7 -0.65 -0.43 -1.84
N PRO A 8 -0.82 0.80 -1.28
CA PRO A 8 -0.04 1.21 -0.14
C PRO A 8 -0.56 0.38 1.03
N ASN A 9 0.24 -0.45 1.62
CA ASN A 9 -0.03 -1.21 2.84
C ASN A 9 -0.61 -2.63 2.71
N PHE A 10 -0.66 -3.24 1.54
CA PHE A 10 -1.12 -4.64 1.46
C PHE A 10 -0.19 -5.62 2.20
N PHE A 11 1.08 -5.25 2.38
CA PHE A 11 2.07 -6.03 3.14
C PHE A 11 2.52 -5.36 4.44
N LEU A 12 2.17 -4.08 4.68
CA LEU A 12 2.62 -3.36 5.87
C LEU A 12 1.78 -3.66 7.13
N CYS A 13 0.64 -4.32 7.01
CA CYS A 13 -0.17 -4.73 8.17
C CYS A 13 0.36 -5.96 8.91
N ILE A 14 1.44 -6.58 8.47
CA ILE A 14 2.00 -7.76 9.17
C ILE A 14 2.82 -7.37 10.41
N THR A 15 3.17 -6.10 10.62
CA THR A 15 4.18 -5.73 11.63
C THR A 15 3.78 -4.77 12.74
N THR A 16 2.51 -4.36 12.92
CA THR A 16 2.17 -3.43 14.00
C THR A 16 0.96 -3.84 14.82
N SER A 17 1.14 -4.82 15.69
CA SER A 17 0.31 -4.98 16.89
C SER A 17 1.20 -5.37 18.06
N LEU A 18 2.05 -4.43 18.49
CA LEU A 18 2.65 -4.51 19.80
C LEU A 18 2.17 -3.29 20.60
N ALA A 19 1.09 -3.49 21.34
CA ALA A 19 0.62 -2.54 22.36
C ALA A 19 1.65 -2.51 23.50
N ILE A 20 2.43 -1.44 23.58
CA ILE A 20 3.28 -1.17 24.74
C ILE A 20 2.42 -0.52 25.81
N ILE A 21 2.09 -1.29 26.84
CA ILE A 21 1.67 -0.76 28.14
C ILE A 21 2.96 -0.54 28.93
N CYS A 22 3.42 0.70 29.05
CA CYS A 22 4.41 1.09 30.02
C CYS A 22 3.83 2.09 31.00
N GLY A 23 3.57 1.60 32.22
CA GLY A 23 3.45 2.41 33.42
C GLY A 23 4.80 3.00 33.78
N GLY A 24 4.79 4.25 34.18
CA GLY A 24 5.99 4.98 34.56
C GLY A 24 6.55 4.60 35.92
N CYS A 25 7.79 4.99 36.14
CA CYS A 25 8.29 5.53 37.42
C CYS A 25 9.62 6.25 37.21
N ASN A 26 9.68 7.45 37.81
CA ASN A 26 10.86 8.29 38.01
C ASN A 26 11.90 7.64 38.93
N ALA A 27 13.18 8.01 38.76
CA ALA A 27 14.07 8.62 39.76
C ALA A 27 15.53 8.56 39.34
N GLU A 28 16.06 9.72 39.16
CA GLU A 28 17.22 10.35 39.86
C GLU A 28 18.63 9.82 39.63
N ALA A 29 19.46 10.82 39.37
CA ALA A 29 20.88 10.83 39.11
C ALA A 29 21.74 10.37 40.31
N SER A 30 22.85 9.73 39.98
CA SER A 30 24.05 9.83 40.83
C SER A 30 25.31 9.71 39.98
N LYS A 31 26.20 10.68 40.27
CA LYS A 31 27.50 10.94 39.70
C LYS A 31 28.55 10.29 40.61
N ALA A 32 29.53 9.60 40.07
CA ALA A 32 30.85 9.48 40.72
C ALA A 32 31.94 9.00 39.74
N GLU A 33 33.03 9.62 39.88
CA GLU A 33 34.24 9.71 39.08
C GLU A 33 35.20 8.49 39.17
N ASN A 34 36.02 8.44 38.11
CA ASN A 34 37.47 8.12 38.08
C ASN A 34 38.01 6.83 38.71
N THR A 35 38.72 6.04 37.97
CA THR A 35 40.20 6.01 38.01
C THR A 35 40.81 5.19 36.86
N SER A 36 41.82 5.74 36.23
CA SER A 36 42.73 5.18 35.24
C SER A 36 43.58 4.04 35.84
N VAL A 37 43.90 3.01 35.05
CA VAL A 37 45.28 2.49 34.93
C VAL A 37 45.41 1.76 33.58
N ALA A 38 46.46 2.12 32.86
CA ALA A 38 46.95 1.49 31.63
C ALA A 38 47.46 0.07 31.88
N ASN A 39 47.23 -0.83 30.95
CA ASN A 39 48.33 -1.71 30.54
C ASN A 39 48.14 -2.31 29.13
N ALA A 40 49.26 -2.55 28.51
CA ALA A 40 49.55 -2.75 27.12
C ALA A 40 49.14 -4.12 26.53
N ALA A 41 48.89 -4.08 25.22
CA ALA A 41 49.21 -5.10 24.22
C ALA A 41 48.72 -6.54 24.43
N ALA A 42 47.64 -6.87 23.70
CA ALA A 42 47.57 -8.16 23.02
C ALA A 42 46.83 -7.93 21.70
N ILE A 43 47.56 -8.06 20.62
CA ILE A 43 47.01 -8.20 19.25
C ILE A 43 46.31 -9.54 19.23
N ALA A 44 45.01 -9.54 19.45
CA ALA A 44 44.17 -10.69 19.20
C ALA A 44 43.43 -10.41 17.91
N ASN A 45 43.72 -11.23 16.91
CA ASN A 45 42.96 -11.37 15.66
C ASN A 45 41.48 -11.33 15.95
N LYS A 46 40.82 -10.23 15.54
CA LYS A 46 39.37 -10.17 15.46
C LYS A 46 38.98 -11.03 14.25
N GLU A 47 38.82 -12.31 14.50
CA GLU A 47 38.07 -13.17 13.59
C GLU A 47 36.74 -12.46 13.34
N VAL A 48 36.54 -12.07 12.08
CA VAL A 48 35.24 -11.69 11.56
C VAL A 48 34.40 -12.95 11.74
N SER A 49 33.62 -12.99 12.82
CA SER A 49 32.58 -13.98 12.99
C SER A 49 31.58 -13.74 11.86
N THR A 50 31.80 -14.43 10.75
CA THR A 50 30.76 -14.71 9.79
C THR A 50 29.71 -15.49 10.58
N ALA A 51 28.66 -14.76 11.02
CA ALA A 51 27.50 -15.40 11.60
C ALA A 51 27.07 -16.51 10.62
N ALA A 52 27.16 -17.75 11.06
CA ALA A 52 26.66 -18.88 10.31
C ALA A 52 25.23 -18.55 9.90
N PRO A 53 24.78 -18.84 8.67
CA PRO A 53 23.40 -18.65 8.28
C PRO A 53 22.54 -19.34 9.32
N ALA A 54 21.59 -18.61 9.92
CA ALA A 54 20.65 -19.14 10.88
C ALA A 54 20.12 -20.45 10.30
N SER A 55 20.30 -21.56 11.03
CA SER A 55 20.03 -22.90 10.53
C SER A 55 18.57 -22.97 10.11
N ALA A 56 18.34 -23.11 8.80
CA ALA A 56 17.02 -23.32 8.27
C ALA A 56 16.42 -24.57 8.93
N ILE A 57 15.20 -24.47 9.43
CA ILE A 57 14.50 -25.63 10.02
C ILE A 57 14.21 -26.67 8.95
N GLU A 58 14.10 -27.93 9.36
CA GLU A 58 13.58 -28.98 8.49
C GLU A 58 12.08 -28.73 8.25
N ILE A 59 11.70 -28.43 7.00
CA ILE A 59 10.33 -28.13 6.63
C ILE A 59 9.61 -29.43 6.27
N ARG A 60 8.61 -29.80 7.08
CA ARG A 60 7.79 -30.98 6.83
C ARG A 60 6.71 -30.68 5.80
N PRO A 61 6.42 -31.60 4.85
CA PRO A 61 5.30 -31.46 3.94
C PRO A 61 3.98 -31.22 4.69
N GLY A 62 3.20 -30.24 4.22
CA GLY A 62 1.91 -29.89 4.83
C GLY A 62 1.99 -29.13 6.15
N SER A 63 3.19 -28.73 6.61
CA SER A 63 3.36 -27.88 7.79
C SER A 63 3.06 -26.41 7.47
N PRO A 64 2.88 -25.54 8.51
CA PRO A 64 2.78 -24.09 8.30
C PRO A 64 3.97 -23.51 7.52
N ALA A 65 5.19 -23.96 7.85
CA ALA A 65 6.41 -23.54 7.16
C ALA A 65 6.40 -23.96 5.67
N ASP A 66 5.86 -25.13 5.35
CA ASP A 66 5.69 -25.59 3.97
C ASP A 66 4.70 -24.71 3.20
N THR A 67 3.60 -24.31 3.83
CA THR A 67 2.60 -23.39 3.24
C THR A 67 3.24 -22.03 2.92
N VAL A 68 4.02 -21.47 3.87
CA VAL A 68 4.74 -20.21 3.65
C VAL A 68 5.74 -20.35 2.51
N ARG A 69 6.52 -21.42 2.49
CA ARG A 69 7.47 -21.71 1.39
C ARG A 69 6.75 -21.81 0.05
N ALA A 70 5.65 -22.54 -0.01
CA ALA A 70 4.85 -22.70 -1.22
C ALA A 70 4.29 -21.36 -1.72
N PHE A 71 3.77 -20.53 -0.82
CA PHE A 71 3.25 -19.20 -1.12
C PHE A 71 4.29 -18.34 -1.82
N TYR A 72 5.45 -18.15 -1.22
CA TYR A 72 6.51 -17.31 -1.80
C TYR A 72 7.12 -17.91 -3.07
N THR A 73 7.19 -19.23 -3.18
CA THR A 73 7.61 -19.90 -4.41
C THR A 73 6.65 -19.61 -5.56
N LYS A 74 5.33 -19.72 -5.31
CA LYS A 74 4.30 -19.42 -6.31
C LYS A 74 4.28 -17.94 -6.71
N LEU A 75 4.53 -17.02 -5.77
CA LEU A 75 4.67 -15.59 -6.08
C LEU A 75 5.84 -15.33 -7.04
N ARG A 76 7.01 -15.92 -6.79
CA ARG A 76 8.17 -15.80 -7.68
C ARG A 76 7.92 -16.40 -9.07
N GLU A 77 7.17 -17.50 -9.12
CA GLU A 77 6.78 -18.15 -10.37
C GLU A 77 5.65 -17.40 -11.10
N LYS A 78 5.18 -16.26 -10.54
CA LYS A 78 4.04 -15.46 -11.03
C LYS A 78 2.73 -16.26 -11.12
N LYS A 79 2.61 -17.31 -10.34
CA LYS A 79 1.40 -18.12 -10.17
C LYS A 79 0.50 -17.47 -9.10
N PHE A 80 0.06 -16.24 -9.37
CA PHE A 80 -0.59 -15.39 -8.38
C PHE A 80 -1.87 -16.00 -7.81
N ARG A 81 -2.74 -16.58 -8.65
CA ARG A 81 -3.94 -17.27 -8.17
C ARG A 81 -3.60 -18.36 -7.16
N GLU A 82 -2.65 -19.21 -7.50
CA GLU A 82 -2.24 -20.33 -6.65
C GLU A 82 -1.56 -19.86 -5.35
N ALA A 83 -0.81 -18.75 -5.40
CA ALA A 83 -0.23 -18.16 -4.20
C ALA A 83 -1.33 -17.62 -3.27
N ILE A 84 -2.25 -16.82 -3.80
CA ILE A 84 -3.32 -16.19 -3.02
C ILE A 84 -4.28 -17.24 -2.44
N PHE A 85 -4.46 -18.38 -3.09
CA PHE A 85 -5.25 -19.49 -2.55
C PHE A 85 -4.71 -20.06 -1.22
N LEU A 86 -3.43 -19.81 -0.91
CA LEU A 86 -2.82 -20.19 0.37
C LEU A 86 -3.03 -19.13 1.47
N THR A 87 -3.81 -18.08 1.21
CA THR A 87 -4.04 -16.97 2.12
C THR A 87 -5.53 -16.73 2.38
N ASN A 88 -5.84 -15.94 3.40
CA ASN A 88 -7.21 -15.51 3.69
C ASN A 88 -7.77 -14.50 2.66
N LEU A 89 -7.00 -14.17 1.60
CA LEU A 89 -7.47 -13.43 0.42
C LEU A 89 -8.10 -14.33 -0.65
N ARG A 90 -8.10 -15.63 -0.49
CA ARG A 90 -8.64 -16.60 -1.46
C ARG A 90 -9.99 -16.17 -2.05
N PRO A 91 -11.01 -15.73 -1.26
CA PRO A 91 -12.32 -15.36 -1.82
C PRO A 91 -12.26 -14.19 -2.83
N ALA A 92 -11.23 -13.33 -2.74
CA ALA A 92 -11.06 -12.20 -3.67
C ALA A 92 -10.63 -12.65 -5.08
N VAL A 93 -10.01 -13.82 -5.22
CA VAL A 93 -9.52 -14.33 -6.53
C VAL A 93 -10.24 -15.57 -7.01
N GLU A 94 -10.96 -16.27 -6.15
CA GLU A 94 -11.59 -17.56 -6.45
C GLU A 94 -12.56 -17.47 -7.62
N GLY A 95 -13.33 -16.36 -7.70
CA GLY A 95 -14.33 -16.14 -8.75
C GLY A 95 -13.84 -15.32 -9.95
N LEU A 96 -12.56 -14.89 -9.99
CA LEU A 96 -12.01 -14.14 -11.10
C LEU A 96 -11.71 -15.06 -12.29
N THR A 97 -12.01 -14.64 -13.49
CA THR A 97 -11.47 -15.23 -14.72
C THR A 97 -9.97 -14.89 -14.86
N ASP A 98 -9.27 -15.58 -15.75
CA ASP A 98 -7.85 -15.28 -15.99
C ASP A 98 -7.67 -13.89 -16.62
N ALA A 99 -8.64 -13.42 -17.42
CA ALA A 99 -8.63 -12.07 -17.97
C ALA A 99 -8.79 -11.01 -16.88
N GLU A 100 -9.73 -11.20 -15.92
CA GLU A 100 -9.93 -10.31 -14.79
C GLU A 100 -8.69 -10.31 -13.86
N LEU A 101 -8.10 -11.47 -13.59
CA LEU A 101 -6.88 -11.57 -12.77
C LEU A 101 -5.71 -10.82 -13.42
N LYS A 102 -5.63 -10.85 -14.75
CA LYS A 102 -4.59 -10.15 -15.51
C LYS A 102 -4.67 -8.63 -15.37
N GLU A 103 -5.84 -8.06 -15.10
CA GLU A 103 -5.99 -6.62 -14.85
C GLU A 103 -5.21 -6.16 -13.59
N PHE A 104 -4.97 -7.07 -12.65
CA PHE A 104 -4.20 -6.82 -11.41
C PHE A 104 -2.76 -7.33 -11.48
N GLN A 105 -2.32 -7.82 -12.65
CA GLN A 105 -1.01 -8.46 -12.80
C GLN A 105 0.15 -7.52 -12.42
N VAL A 106 0.07 -6.25 -12.77
CA VAL A 106 1.12 -5.26 -12.49
C VAL A 106 1.34 -5.11 -10.99
N ASP A 107 0.25 -5.08 -10.22
CA ASP A 107 0.29 -4.95 -8.76
C ASP A 107 0.85 -6.20 -8.10
N PHE A 108 0.42 -7.38 -8.54
CA PHE A 108 0.96 -8.65 -8.05
C PHE A 108 2.42 -8.85 -8.43
N GLU A 109 2.85 -8.41 -9.63
CA GLU A 109 4.26 -8.43 -10.02
C GLU A 109 5.11 -7.49 -9.18
N ALA A 110 4.60 -6.31 -8.82
CA ALA A 110 5.31 -5.39 -7.93
C ALA A 110 5.57 -6.02 -6.55
N ILE A 111 4.64 -6.82 -6.05
CA ILE A 111 4.79 -7.61 -4.81
C ILE A 111 5.80 -8.75 -5.04
N ALA A 112 5.63 -9.53 -6.10
CA ALA A 112 6.48 -10.67 -6.39
C ALA A 112 7.95 -10.29 -6.58
N ASN A 113 8.22 -9.14 -7.16
CA ASN A 113 9.58 -8.61 -7.37
C ASN A 113 10.32 -8.27 -6.06
N LYS A 114 9.59 -8.12 -4.95
CA LYS A 114 10.17 -7.92 -3.60
C LYS A 114 10.49 -9.24 -2.90
N VAL A 115 10.04 -10.38 -3.42
CA VAL A 115 10.30 -11.69 -2.81
C VAL A 115 11.77 -12.07 -3.00
N PRO A 116 12.50 -12.42 -1.92
CA PRO A 116 13.92 -12.78 -2.04
C PRO A 116 14.09 -14.05 -2.87
N ALA A 117 15.23 -14.15 -3.59
CA ALA A 117 15.54 -15.33 -4.41
C ALA A 117 15.60 -16.62 -3.57
N VAL A 118 16.06 -16.51 -2.33
CA VAL A 118 16.11 -17.59 -1.36
C VAL A 118 15.30 -17.15 -0.12
N LEU A 119 14.24 -17.87 0.18
CA LEU A 119 13.47 -17.66 1.39
C LEU A 119 14.07 -18.52 2.52
N THR A 120 14.51 -17.87 3.58
CA THR A 120 14.97 -18.56 4.78
C THR A 120 13.85 -18.57 5.81
N ILE A 121 13.39 -19.78 6.19
CA ILE A 121 12.43 -19.97 7.29
C ILE A 121 13.22 -20.32 8.54
N ASN A 122 13.10 -19.48 9.56
CA ASN A 122 13.89 -19.54 10.77
C ASN A 122 13.24 -20.41 11.86
N GLY A 123 11.92 -20.56 11.82
CA GLY A 123 11.19 -21.36 12.81
C GLY A 123 9.70 -21.45 12.54
N GLU A 124 9.05 -22.42 13.18
CA GLU A 124 7.59 -22.49 13.27
C GLU A 124 7.15 -22.87 14.68
N ILE A 125 6.06 -22.30 15.13
CA ILE A 125 5.39 -22.62 16.38
C ILE A 125 3.94 -22.95 16.04
N VAL A 126 3.48 -24.12 16.44
CA VAL A 126 2.10 -24.59 16.22
C VAL A 126 1.39 -24.74 17.56
N SER A 127 0.19 -24.16 17.67
CA SER A 127 -0.67 -24.25 18.85
C SER A 127 -2.11 -24.50 18.40
N GLY A 128 -2.51 -25.77 18.38
CA GLY A 128 -3.83 -26.20 17.89
C GLY A 128 -4.02 -25.81 16.42
N ASP A 129 -5.03 -24.99 16.14
CA ASP A 129 -5.36 -24.51 14.80
C ASP A 129 -4.68 -23.19 14.43
N LYS A 130 -3.74 -22.71 15.24
CA LYS A 130 -2.93 -21.52 14.97
C LYS A 130 -1.46 -21.87 14.85
N ALA A 131 -0.78 -21.14 14.00
CA ALA A 131 0.67 -21.26 13.86
C ALA A 131 1.30 -19.89 13.59
N THR A 132 2.57 -19.76 13.99
CA THR A 132 3.43 -18.63 13.64
C THR A 132 4.67 -19.19 12.96
N VAL A 133 4.95 -18.69 11.76
CA VAL A 133 6.15 -19.02 11.01
C VAL A 133 7.03 -17.78 10.98
N THR A 134 8.30 -17.95 11.32
CA THR A 134 9.30 -16.89 11.30
C THR A 134 10.18 -17.05 10.06
N ALA A 135 10.26 -16.01 9.23
CA ALA A 135 11.02 -16.01 7.99
C ALA A 135 11.84 -14.72 7.82
N SER A 136 12.94 -14.80 7.08
CA SER A 136 13.74 -13.65 6.70
C SER A 136 13.21 -13.07 5.38
N LEU A 137 12.63 -11.89 5.45
CA LEU A 137 11.98 -11.17 4.34
C LEU A 137 12.56 -9.76 4.22
N PRO A 138 12.46 -9.11 3.05
CA PRO A 138 12.84 -7.71 2.92
C PRO A 138 12.06 -6.83 3.90
N GLY A 139 12.80 -5.97 4.61
CA GLY A 139 12.26 -4.92 5.46
C GLY A 139 11.87 -3.66 4.67
N ASP A 140 11.71 -2.55 5.37
CA ASP A 140 11.45 -1.24 4.77
C ASP A 140 12.63 -0.81 3.87
N ASP A 141 13.86 -1.13 4.27
CA ASP A 141 15.06 -1.09 3.43
C ASP A 141 15.11 -2.35 2.58
N ALA A 142 14.82 -2.22 1.28
CA ALA A 142 14.75 -3.36 0.34
C ALA A 142 16.04 -4.21 0.30
N ASP A 143 17.18 -3.64 0.69
CA ASP A 143 18.49 -4.29 0.72
C ASP A 143 18.77 -5.08 2.02
N LYS A 144 17.88 -4.99 3.01
CA LYS A 144 18.03 -5.67 4.29
C LYS A 144 16.93 -6.69 4.51
N LEU A 145 17.35 -7.90 4.85
CA LEU A 145 16.42 -8.94 5.32
C LEU A 145 16.16 -8.75 6.81
N GLU A 146 14.90 -8.72 7.16
CA GLU A 146 14.43 -8.66 8.54
C GLU A 146 13.67 -9.93 8.88
N THR A 147 13.72 -10.31 10.16
CA THR A 147 12.94 -11.44 10.64
C THR A 147 11.49 -11.01 10.82
N GLN A 148 10.60 -11.59 10.03
CA GLN A 148 9.17 -11.33 10.09
C GLN A 148 8.41 -12.55 10.57
N GLN A 149 7.31 -12.33 11.28
CA GLN A 149 6.39 -13.37 11.74
C GLN A 149 5.17 -13.40 10.84
N LEU A 150 4.83 -14.59 10.35
CA LEU A 150 3.62 -14.83 9.57
C LEU A 150 2.69 -15.69 10.41
N GLU A 151 1.48 -15.20 10.59
CA GLU A 151 0.43 -15.92 11.29
C GLU A 151 -0.35 -16.81 10.32
N LEU A 152 -0.68 -18.01 10.76
CA LEU A 152 -1.47 -18.96 9.99
C LEU A 152 -2.60 -19.52 10.86
N ARG A 153 -3.68 -19.89 10.18
CA ARG A 153 -4.82 -20.60 10.75
C ARG A 153 -5.03 -21.89 9.97
N LYS A 154 -5.39 -22.96 10.68
CA LYS A 154 -5.76 -24.22 10.06
C LYS A 154 -7.23 -24.18 9.62
N GLU A 155 -7.50 -24.47 8.35
CA GLU A 155 -8.83 -24.61 7.78
C GLU A 155 -8.99 -26.02 7.21
N GLY A 156 -9.71 -26.88 7.92
CA GLY A 156 -9.73 -28.32 7.62
C GLY A 156 -8.34 -28.93 7.78
N GLU A 157 -7.80 -29.49 6.71
CA GLU A 157 -6.44 -30.09 6.69
C GLU A 157 -5.36 -29.14 6.18
N THR A 158 -5.70 -27.90 5.78
CA THR A 158 -4.77 -26.96 5.17
C THR A 158 -4.47 -25.78 6.08
N TRP A 159 -3.23 -25.27 6.01
CA TRP A 159 -2.84 -24.04 6.66
C TRP A 159 -3.08 -22.86 5.72
N VAL A 160 -3.64 -21.77 6.26
CA VAL A 160 -3.95 -20.53 5.54
C VAL A 160 -3.17 -19.40 6.18
N ILE A 161 -2.40 -18.66 5.38
CA ILE A 161 -1.63 -17.50 5.82
C ILE A 161 -2.59 -16.32 6.02
N LEU A 162 -2.53 -15.69 7.19
CA LEU A 162 -3.33 -14.52 7.51
C LEU A 162 -2.57 -13.26 7.02
N THR A 163 -2.90 -12.82 5.81
CA THR A 163 -2.29 -11.63 5.18
C THR A 163 -3.07 -10.35 5.47
N VAL A 164 -4.30 -10.48 5.97
CA VAL A 164 -5.16 -9.35 6.36
C VAL A 164 -5.84 -9.67 7.69
N ASP A 165 -6.26 -8.62 8.40
CA ASP A 165 -6.99 -8.72 9.66
C ASP A 165 -8.44 -9.23 9.48
N GLU A 166 -9.14 -9.48 10.58
CA GLU A 166 -10.53 -9.98 10.57
C GLU A 166 -11.51 -9.03 9.88
N ALA A 167 -11.32 -7.72 10.00
CA ALA A 167 -12.23 -6.74 9.40
C ALA A 167 -12.09 -6.75 7.86
N ALA A 168 -10.87 -6.78 7.39
CA ALA A 168 -10.57 -6.91 5.96
C ALA A 168 -11.01 -8.30 5.43
N GLU A 169 -10.80 -9.38 6.17
CA GLU A 169 -11.26 -10.71 5.78
C GLU A 169 -12.80 -10.78 5.67
N ALA A 170 -13.53 -10.16 6.62
CA ALA A 170 -14.98 -10.05 6.54
C ALA A 170 -15.43 -9.28 5.29
N ARG A 171 -14.72 -8.21 4.95
CA ARG A 171 -14.96 -7.43 3.74
C ARG A 171 -14.69 -8.26 2.48
N ILE A 172 -13.57 -8.98 2.43
CA ILE A 172 -13.21 -9.86 1.32
C ILE A 172 -14.29 -10.93 1.08
N LYS A 173 -14.77 -11.56 2.15
CA LYS A 173 -15.87 -12.53 2.06
C LYS A 173 -17.16 -11.94 1.52
N ARG A 174 -17.46 -10.68 1.86
CA ARG A 174 -18.64 -9.96 1.39
C ARG A 174 -18.54 -9.54 -0.07
N GLU A 175 -17.39 -8.95 -0.46
CA GLU A 175 -17.14 -8.44 -1.80
C GLU A 175 -16.76 -9.56 -2.81
N GLY A 176 -16.18 -10.66 -2.32
CA GLY A 176 -15.73 -11.78 -3.14
C GLY A 176 -14.79 -11.29 -4.27
N LYS A 177 -15.05 -11.72 -5.50
CA LYS A 177 -14.25 -11.36 -6.67
C LYS A 177 -14.20 -9.85 -6.98
N ASN A 178 -15.12 -9.07 -6.42
CA ASN A 178 -15.14 -7.62 -6.62
C ASN A 178 -14.20 -6.88 -5.69
N TYR A 179 -13.60 -7.53 -4.70
CA TYR A 179 -12.79 -6.89 -3.65
C TYR A 179 -11.70 -5.98 -4.21
N PHE A 180 -10.90 -6.48 -5.15
CA PHE A 180 -9.82 -5.68 -5.74
C PHE A 180 -10.34 -4.52 -6.60
N TYR A 181 -11.47 -4.70 -7.30
CA TYR A 181 -12.10 -3.60 -8.03
C TYR A 181 -12.61 -2.52 -7.08
N VAL A 182 -13.19 -2.91 -5.95
CA VAL A 182 -13.67 -1.95 -4.93
C VAL A 182 -12.51 -1.17 -4.34
N LEU A 183 -11.40 -1.83 -4.00
CA LEU A 183 -10.19 -1.13 -3.53
C LEU A 183 -9.63 -0.17 -4.57
N LYS A 184 -9.57 -0.58 -5.84
CA LYS A 184 -9.11 0.25 -6.95
C LYS A 184 -9.98 1.49 -7.10
N ILE A 185 -11.30 1.33 -7.07
CA ILE A 185 -12.27 2.43 -7.13
C ILE A 185 -12.03 3.42 -5.98
N GLU A 186 -11.94 2.93 -4.75
CA GLU A 186 -11.72 3.78 -3.55
C GLU A 186 -10.42 4.57 -3.66
N THR A 187 -9.34 3.92 -4.08
CA THR A 187 -8.04 4.61 -4.26
C THR A 187 -8.12 5.70 -5.32
N HIS A 188 -8.72 5.43 -6.47
CA HIS A 188 -8.88 6.44 -7.51
C HIS A 188 -9.79 7.59 -7.08
N GLU A 189 -10.83 7.30 -6.28
CA GLU A 189 -11.72 8.31 -5.72
C GLU A 189 -10.99 9.24 -4.72
N ASP A 190 -10.13 8.68 -3.88
CA ASP A 190 -9.30 9.45 -2.96
C ASP A 190 -8.24 10.28 -3.73
N GLU A 191 -7.56 9.68 -4.71
CA GLU A 191 -6.63 10.39 -5.59
C GLU A 191 -7.30 11.51 -6.39
N ALA A 192 -8.55 11.31 -6.85
CA ALA A 192 -9.31 12.33 -7.55
C ALA A 192 -9.64 13.51 -6.63
N ARG A 193 -9.98 13.26 -5.38
CA ARG A 193 -10.18 14.30 -4.37
C ARG A 193 -8.90 15.08 -4.10
N ASP A 194 -7.78 14.37 -3.91
CA ASP A 194 -6.48 14.99 -3.67
C ASP A 194 -6.02 15.81 -4.88
N MET A 195 -6.29 15.37 -6.11
CA MET A 195 -5.98 16.12 -7.31
C MET A 195 -6.80 17.43 -7.40
N LEU A 196 -8.08 17.39 -7.06
CA LEU A 196 -8.90 18.60 -7.00
C LEU A 196 -8.40 19.60 -5.94
N ASP A 197 -7.93 19.11 -4.80
CA ASP A 197 -7.28 19.96 -3.78
C ASP A 197 -5.97 20.58 -4.32
N ARG A 198 -5.20 19.83 -5.09
CA ARG A 198 -3.99 20.37 -5.77
C ARG A 198 -4.37 21.42 -6.81
N ILE A 199 -5.39 21.16 -7.63
CA ILE A 199 -5.92 22.12 -8.59
C ILE A 199 -6.28 23.43 -7.88
N ALA A 200 -6.99 23.38 -6.75
CA ALA A 200 -7.34 24.59 -5.99
C ALA A 200 -6.10 25.37 -5.52
N LYS A 201 -5.10 24.67 -5.01
CA LYS A 201 -3.84 25.30 -4.55
C LYS A 201 -3.06 25.95 -5.69
N VAL A 202 -2.94 25.24 -6.84
CA VAL A 202 -2.23 25.77 -8.02
C VAL A 202 -3.01 26.91 -8.65
N GLN A 203 -4.34 26.91 -8.65
CA GLN A 203 -5.16 28.04 -9.08
C GLN A 203 -4.87 29.31 -8.27
N LEU A 204 -4.77 29.21 -6.96
CA LEU A 204 -4.42 30.35 -6.10
C LEU A 204 -3.02 30.89 -6.40
N LEU A 205 -2.06 29.99 -6.58
CA LEU A 205 -0.70 30.37 -6.95
C LEU A 205 -0.68 31.05 -8.31
N TYR A 206 -1.34 30.48 -9.31
CA TYR A 206 -1.43 31.02 -10.67
C TYR A 206 -2.07 32.40 -10.66
N ALA A 207 -3.20 32.58 -10.00
CA ALA A 207 -3.89 33.86 -9.91
C ALA A 207 -3.02 34.94 -9.26
N SER A 208 -2.27 34.62 -8.22
CA SER A 208 -1.35 35.57 -7.56
C SER A 208 -0.28 36.10 -8.49
N GLN A 209 0.13 35.35 -9.51
CA GLN A 209 1.16 35.68 -10.49
C GLN A 209 0.58 36.30 -11.78
N ASN A 210 -0.74 36.18 -11.99
CA ASN A 210 -1.42 36.58 -13.23
C ASN A 210 -2.51 37.64 -13.03
N GLY A 211 -2.27 38.57 -12.09
CA GLY A 211 -3.19 39.70 -11.86
C GLY A 211 -4.57 39.35 -11.34
N GLY A 212 -4.67 38.23 -10.63
CA GLY A 212 -5.93 37.71 -10.08
C GLY A 212 -6.73 36.79 -11.02
N ASN A 213 -6.25 36.58 -12.23
CA ASN A 213 -6.91 35.70 -13.21
C ASN A 213 -6.58 34.23 -12.97
N PHE A 214 -7.57 33.37 -13.02
CA PHE A 214 -7.41 31.93 -12.92
C PHE A 214 -7.00 31.31 -14.26
N GLY A 215 -6.35 30.12 -14.20
CA GLY A 215 -5.84 29.39 -15.35
C GLY A 215 -6.69 28.20 -15.78
N ASP A 216 -6.61 27.85 -17.05
CA ASP A 216 -7.11 26.58 -17.55
C ASP A 216 -6.17 25.41 -17.17
N LEU A 217 -6.55 24.18 -17.52
CA LEU A 217 -5.81 23.00 -17.14
C LEU A 217 -4.36 23.02 -17.67
N ASP A 218 -4.15 23.48 -18.92
CA ASP A 218 -2.81 23.54 -19.53
C ASP A 218 -1.92 24.58 -18.83
N GLN A 219 -2.49 25.72 -18.49
CA GLN A 219 -1.80 26.77 -17.75
C GLN A 219 -1.42 26.32 -16.33
N LEU A 220 -2.29 25.53 -15.67
CA LEU A 220 -1.98 24.99 -14.34
C LEU A 220 -0.89 23.91 -14.40
N VAL A 221 -0.87 23.09 -15.43
CA VAL A 221 0.22 22.12 -15.63
C VAL A 221 1.55 22.86 -15.86
N ALA A 222 1.57 23.91 -16.67
CA ALA A 222 2.74 24.77 -16.82
C ALA A 222 3.16 25.44 -15.50
N ALA A 223 2.22 25.68 -14.58
CA ALA A 223 2.46 26.26 -13.26
C ALA A 223 2.82 25.23 -12.16
N GLY A 224 2.94 23.93 -12.50
CA GLY A 224 3.41 22.88 -11.61
C GLY A 224 2.39 21.83 -11.19
N LEU A 225 1.20 21.83 -11.80
CA LEU A 225 0.27 20.69 -11.64
C LEU A 225 0.86 19.47 -12.39
N PRO A 226 0.78 18.23 -11.83
CA PRO A 226 1.28 17.05 -12.51
C PRO A 226 0.64 16.82 -13.89
N ASP A 227 1.44 16.39 -14.87
CA ASP A 227 0.99 16.13 -16.25
C ASP A 227 -0.04 15.02 -16.36
N ASP A 228 -0.07 14.08 -15.41
CA ASP A 228 -0.99 12.94 -15.38
C ASP A 228 -2.46 13.37 -15.21
N VAL A 229 -2.72 14.60 -14.77
CA VAL A 229 -4.07 15.20 -14.75
C VAL A 229 -4.71 15.27 -16.14
N LYS A 230 -3.92 15.26 -17.21
CA LYS A 230 -4.39 15.33 -18.60
C LYS A 230 -4.82 13.97 -19.17
N THR A 231 -4.55 12.90 -18.45
CA THR A 231 -4.86 11.55 -18.90
C THR A 231 -5.49 10.73 -17.79
N SER A 232 -6.50 9.95 -18.12
CA SER A 232 -7.13 9.02 -17.19
C SER A 232 -6.38 7.68 -17.05
N ALA A 233 -5.31 7.46 -17.82
CA ALA A 233 -4.62 6.17 -17.86
C ALA A 233 -3.99 5.78 -16.52
N THR A 234 -3.53 6.75 -15.74
CA THR A 234 -2.90 6.55 -14.43
C THR A 234 -3.83 6.91 -13.27
N THR A 235 -4.65 7.96 -13.45
CA THR A 235 -5.52 8.51 -12.40
C THR A 235 -6.88 7.80 -12.31
N GLY A 236 -7.28 7.10 -13.37
CA GLY A 236 -8.63 6.53 -13.49
C GLY A 236 -9.74 7.57 -13.65
N TYR A 237 -9.40 8.88 -13.73
CA TYR A 237 -10.34 9.99 -13.77
C TYR A 237 -10.03 10.95 -14.93
N ASN A 238 -11.08 11.52 -15.50
CA ASN A 238 -11.00 12.63 -16.44
C ASN A 238 -11.19 13.93 -15.67
N TYR A 239 -10.25 14.88 -15.84
CA TYR A 239 -10.31 16.19 -15.21
C TYR A 239 -10.63 17.26 -16.24
N SER A 240 -11.44 18.24 -15.84
CA SER A 240 -11.72 19.40 -16.65
C SER A 240 -11.83 20.65 -15.79
N ILE A 241 -11.41 21.80 -16.35
CA ILE A 241 -11.55 23.11 -15.71
C ILE A 241 -12.30 24.02 -16.69
N THR A 242 -13.31 24.69 -16.19
CA THR A 242 -14.05 25.72 -16.92
C THR A 242 -13.85 27.06 -16.23
N LEU A 243 -13.56 28.10 -17.02
CA LEU A 243 -13.39 29.47 -16.54
C LEU A 243 -14.55 30.34 -17.03
N THR A 244 -14.92 31.33 -16.20
CA THR A 244 -15.77 32.43 -16.70
C THR A 244 -15.00 33.29 -17.72
N PRO A 245 -15.68 34.03 -18.64
CA PRO A 245 -15.02 34.85 -19.65
C PRO A 245 -14.03 35.87 -19.08
N ASP A 246 -14.31 36.39 -17.88
CA ASP A 246 -13.45 37.33 -17.15
C ASP A 246 -12.33 36.63 -16.32
N LYS A 247 -12.29 35.28 -16.35
CA LYS A 247 -11.35 34.43 -15.61
C LYS A 247 -11.35 34.65 -14.08
N GLN A 248 -12.43 35.18 -13.53
CA GLN A 248 -12.54 35.45 -12.10
C GLN A 248 -13.21 34.30 -11.30
N VAL A 249 -13.85 33.37 -12.00
CA VAL A 249 -14.44 32.17 -11.41
C VAL A 249 -14.04 30.95 -12.23
N TRP A 250 -13.74 29.89 -11.53
CA TRP A 250 -13.46 28.60 -12.16
C TRP A 250 -14.25 27.46 -11.51
N THR A 251 -14.48 26.43 -12.29
CA THR A 251 -15.01 25.14 -11.82
C THR A 251 -14.13 24.01 -12.31
N ALA A 252 -13.92 23.02 -11.46
CA ALA A 252 -13.21 21.81 -11.81
C ALA A 252 -14.12 20.60 -11.59
N HIS A 253 -14.04 19.65 -12.51
CA HIS A 253 -14.72 18.37 -12.42
C HIS A 253 -13.70 17.25 -12.49
N ALA A 254 -13.96 16.17 -11.72
CA ALA A 254 -13.32 14.89 -11.92
C ALA A 254 -14.41 13.84 -12.10
N THR A 255 -14.37 13.12 -13.22
CA THR A 255 -15.33 12.06 -13.55
C THR A 255 -14.61 10.76 -13.80
N PRO A 256 -15.15 9.60 -13.38
CA PRO A 256 -14.54 8.32 -13.67
C PRO A 256 -14.33 8.14 -15.19
N ALA A 257 -13.16 7.65 -15.58
CA ALA A 257 -12.89 7.28 -16.97
C ALA A 257 -13.77 6.12 -17.43
N GLU A 258 -13.97 5.14 -16.54
CA GLU A 258 -14.87 4.00 -16.72
C GLU A 258 -15.73 3.84 -15.47
N TYR A 259 -17.00 4.26 -15.55
CA TYR A 259 -17.93 4.14 -14.44
C TYR A 259 -18.06 2.68 -13.94
N GLY A 260 -17.93 2.50 -12.62
CA GLY A 260 -17.99 1.18 -11.98
C GLY A 260 -16.72 0.36 -12.07
N LYS A 261 -15.67 0.83 -12.79
CA LYS A 261 -14.35 0.19 -12.86
C LYS A 261 -13.24 1.08 -12.33
N SER A 262 -13.17 2.33 -12.77
CA SER A 262 -12.16 3.28 -12.28
C SER A 262 -12.68 4.20 -11.19
N GLY A 263 -13.99 4.32 -11.03
CA GLY A 263 -14.66 5.11 -10.01
C GLY A 263 -16.17 5.00 -10.13
N LYS A 264 -16.87 5.42 -9.10
CA LYS A 264 -18.34 5.60 -9.06
C LYS A 264 -18.71 7.05 -8.79
N LEU A 265 -17.93 7.73 -7.95
CA LEU A 265 -18.19 9.11 -7.57
C LEU A 265 -17.67 10.05 -8.65
N SER A 266 -18.47 11.04 -9.01
CA SER A 266 -18.03 12.23 -9.72
C SER A 266 -17.81 13.34 -8.71
N PHE A 267 -16.82 14.19 -8.93
CA PHE A 267 -16.43 15.27 -8.04
C PHE A 267 -16.57 16.61 -8.74
N PHE A 268 -16.86 17.62 -7.95
CA PHE A 268 -17.03 19.01 -8.36
C PHE A 268 -16.40 19.96 -7.35
N LEU A 269 -15.71 20.97 -7.86
CA LEU A 269 -15.09 22.02 -7.08
C LEU A 269 -15.25 23.36 -7.79
N THR A 270 -15.54 24.45 -7.07
CA THR A 270 -15.68 25.80 -7.64
C THR A 270 -15.10 26.87 -6.73
N SER A 271 -14.60 27.92 -7.32
CA SER A 271 -14.12 29.14 -6.64
C SER A 271 -15.24 30.16 -6.40
N ASP A 272 -16.42 29.75 -6.02
CA ASP A 272 -17.63 30.61 -5.88
C ASP A 272 -17.52 31.77 -4.88
N GLY A 273 -16.32 32.34 -4.72
CA GLY A 273 -16.03 33.45 -3.79
C GLY A 273 -15.76 33.02 -2.34
N ARG A 274 -15.68 31.73 -2.07
CA ARG A 274 -15.29 31.21 -0.75
C ARG A 274 -13.78 31.16 -0.62
N SER A 275 -13.27 31.48 0.55
CA SER A 275 -11.83 31.39 0.87
C SER A 275 -11.29 29.96 0.84
N THR A 276 -12.15 28.97 1.00
CA THR A 276 -11.81 27.54 0.94
C THR A 276 -12.85 26.80 0.10
N PRO A 277 -12.53 26.46 -1.15
CA PRO A 277 -13.42 25.67 -1.98
C PRO A 277 -13.73 24.31 -1.32
N ARG A 278 -14.97 23.86 -1.46
CA ARG A 278 -15.39 22.54 -0.96
C ARG A 278 -15.60 21.58 -2.13
N ILE A 279 -14.98 20.41 -2.04
CA ILE A 279 -15.19 19.34 -2.99
C ILE A 279 -16.55 18.69 -2.68
N SER A 280 -17.45 18.70 -3.65
CA SER A 280 -18.68 17.93 -3.64
C SER A 280 -18.47 16.63 -4.39
N SER A 281 -19.07 15.53 -3.91
CA SER A 281 -19.01 14.24 -4.57
C SER A 281 -20.36 13.53 -4.55
N LYS A 282 -20.67 12.83 -5.62
CA LYS A 282 -21.90 12.05 -5.75
C LYS A 282 -21.72 10.96 -6.80
N ASP A 283 -22.36 9.82 -6.59
CA ASP A 283 -22.57 8.84 -7.65
C ASP A 283 -23.58 9.43 -8.66
N ASN A 284 -23.07 9.80 -9.83
CA ASN A 284 -23.83 10.42 -10.91
C ASN A 284 -23.73 9.60 -12.21
N GLY A 285 -23.49 8.29 -12.10
CA GLY A 285 -23.35 7.40 -13.25
C GLY A 285 -22.21 7.79 -14.19
N GLY A 286 -21.11 8.31 -13.64
CA GLY A 286 -19.93 8.73 -14.40
C GLY A 286 -20.05 10.07 -15.12
N LYS A 287 -21.16 10.81 -14.93
CA LYS A 287 -21.37 12.13 -15.54
C LYS A 287 -20.86 13.24 -14.62
N PRO A 288 -20.43 14.40 -15.17
CA PRO A 288 -20.10 15.57 -14.35
C PRO A 288 -21.25 15.95 -13.41
N LEU A 289 -20.89 16.51 -12.25
CA LEU A 289 -21.87 17.10 -11.35
C LEU A 289 -22.16 18.53 -11.79
N ASP A 290 -23.44 18.86 -11.87
CA ASP A 290 -23.90 20.25 -11.90
C ASP A 290 -23.92 20.79 -10.47
N LYS A 291 -23.84 22.14 -10.30
CA LYS A 291 -23.86 22.80 -9.00
C LYS A 291 -24.93 22.28 -8.05
#